data_7e5102352ae98b7a1854f7a627a40504
#
_entry.id   7e5102352ae98b7a1854f7a627a40504
#
_cell.length_a   1.000
_cell.length_b   1.000
_cell.length_c   1.000
_cell.angle_alpha   90.00
_cell.angle_beta   90.00
_cell.angle_gamma   90.00
#
_symmetry.space_group_name_H-M   'P 1'
#
loop_
_entity.id
_entity.type
_entity.pdbx_description
1 polymer ?
#
loop_
_entity_poly.entity_id
_entity_poly.type
_entity_poly.pdbx_seq_one_letter_code
_entity_poly.pdbx_strand_id
1 'polypeptide(L)'
;MNVIQIHQTEAYARRFRRLRDQRAKARILVRIRSLSLGNPGDVEPVGKGVSEVRIHHGPGYRIYFAKRRKTLVLLAGGDKSTQQRDIRRAQELAEEL
;
A
#
# COMPACT_ATOMS: atom_id res chain seq x y z
N MET A 1 18.26 -15.57 -0.46
CA MET A 1 17.20 -14.70 -1.00
C MET A 1 16.60 -13.87 0.13
N ASN A 2 16.64 -12.56 -0.01
CA ASN A 2 16.16 -11.66 1.03
C ASN A 2 14.69 -11.35 0.83
N VAL A 3 13.82 -12.00 1.60
CA VAL A 3 12.40 -11.69 1.60
C VAL A 3 12.17 -10.56 2.58
N ILE A 4 11.55 -9.48 2.10
CA ILE A 4 11.18 -8.34 2.95
C ILE A 4 9.94 -8.72 3.74
N GLN A 5 9.96 -8.45 5.04
CA GLN A 5 8.79 -8.67 5.89
C GLN A 5 7.71 -7.63 5.58
N ILE A 6 6.47 -8.04 5.64
CA ILE A 6 5.32 -7.16 5.43
C ILE A 6 4.60 -6.98 6.77
N HIS A 7 4.51 -5.73 7.20
CA HIS A 7 3.68 -5.35 8.35
C HIS A 7 2.54 -4.46 7.84
N GLN A 8 1.50 -4.34 8.60
CA GLN A 8 0.37 -3.48 8.20
C GLN A 8 -0.18 -2.73 9.40
N THR A 9 -0.63 -1.50 9.16
CA THR A 9 -1.33 -0.71 10.17
C THR A 9 -2.77 -1.20 10.29
N GLU A 10 -3.42 -0.85 11.39
CA GLU A 10 -4.85 -1.13 11.55
C GLU A 10 -5.67 -0.39 10.49
N ALA A 11 -5.26 0.83 10.11
CA ALA A 11 -5.94 1.59 9.08
C ALA A 11 -5.96 0.82 7.74
N TYR A 12 -4.81 0.28 7.33
CA TYR A 12 -4.73 -0.54 6.12
C TYR A 12 -5.56 -1.80 6.24
N ALA A 13 -5.42 -2.53 7.35
CA ALA A 13 -6.12 -3.80 7.56
C ALA A 13 -7.64 -3.61 7.51
N ARG A 14 -8.13 -2.55 8.12
CA ARG A 14 -9.57 -2.22 8.12
C ARG A 14 -10.07 -1.92 6.72
N ARG A 15 -9.32 -1.11 5.97
CA ARG A 15 -9.70 -0.77 4.60
C ARG A 15 -9.75 -2.01 3.71
N PHE A 16 -8.77 -2.89 3.85
CA PHE A 16 -8.72 -4.14 3.07
C PHE A 16 -9.90 -5.06 3.41
N ARG A 17 -10.21 -5.21 4.70
CA ARG A 17 -11.34 -6.05 5.13
C ARG A 17 -12.68 -5.56 4.57
N ARG A 18 -12.84 -4.24 4.43
CA ARG A 18 -14.07 -3.62 3.92
C ARG A 18 -14.21 -3.70 2.41
N LEU A 19 -13.16 -4.04 1.73
CA LEU A 19 -13.18 -4.13 0.27
C LEU A 19 -14.04 -5.32 -0.15
N ARG A 20 -15.05 -5.06 -0.98
CA ARG A 20 -16.00 -6.10 -1.43
C ARG A 20 -15.58 -6.78 -2.72
N ASP A 21 -14.80 -6.10 -3.54
CA ASP A 21 -14.35 -6.62 -4.82
C ASP A 21 -13.27 -7.69 -4.61
N GLN A 22 -13.62 -8.96 -4.80
CA GLN A 22 -12.71 -10.07 -4.57
C GLN A 22 -11.55 -10.08 -5.58
N ARG A 23 -11.80 -9.64 -6.80
CA ARG A 23 -10.74 -9.54 -7.83
C ARG A 23 -9.73 -8.47 -7.45
N ALA A 24 -10.22 -7.35 -6.92
CA ALA A 24 -9.34 -6.29 -6.43
C ALA A 24 -8.47 -6.78 -5.28
N LYS A 25 -9.05 -7.52 -4.31
CA LYS A 25 -8.28 -8.10 -3.22
C LYS A 25 -7.17 -9.01 -3.72
N ALA A 26 -7.49 -9.88 -4.68
CA ALA A 26 -6.50 -10.78 -5.26
C ALA A 26 -5.36 -10.01 -5.94
N ARG A 27 -5.68 -8.97 -6.70
CA ARG A 27 -4.68 -8.15 -7.38
C ARG A 27 -3.79 -7.40 -6.39
N ILE A 28 -4.38 -6.88 -5.33
CA ILE A 28 -3.65 -6.19 -4.26
C ILE A 28 -2.65 -7.15 -3.62
N LEU A 29 -3.09 -8.35 -3.25
CA LEU A 29 -2.22 -9.34 -2.62
C LEU A 29 -1.06 -9.75 -3.53
N VAL A 30 -1.31 -9.92 -4.82
CA VAL A 30 -0.26 -10.25 -5.80
C VAL A 30 0.78 -9.12 -5.86
N ARG A 31 0.33 -7.86 -5.90
CA ARG A 31 1.23 -6.72 -5.97
C ARG A 31 2.07 -6.57 -4.71
N ILE A 32 1.47 -6.80 -3.54
CA ILE A 32 2.20 -6.75 -2.26
C ILE A 32 3.26 -7.85 -2.22
N ARG A 33 2.91 -9.05 -2.68
CA ARG A 33 3.89 -10.14 -2.75
C ARG A 33 5.04 -9.78 -3.68
N SER A 34 4.75 -9.21 -4.85
CA SER A 34 5.80 -8.79 -5.78
C SER A 34 6.73 -7.74 -5.16
N LEU A 35 6.17 -6.80 -4.42
CA LEU A 35 6.96 -5.81 -3.68
C LEU A 35 7.91 -6.49 -2.69
N SER A 36 7.42 -7.47 -1.94
CA SER A 36 8.23 -8.18 -0.94
C SER A 36 9.37 -8.97 -1.57
N LEU A 37 9.24 -9.31 -2.85
CA LEU A 37 10.26 -10.03 -3.61
C LEU A 37 11.17 -9.10 -4.43
N GLY A 38 11.01 -7.79 -4.26
CA GLY A 38 11.85 -6.81 -4.95
C GLY A 38 11.34 -6.36 -6.32
N ASN A 39 10.10 -6.71 -6.68
CA ASN A 39 9.48 -6.33 -7.95
C ASN A 39 8.40 -5.28 -7.73
N PRO A 40 8.74 -3.99 -7.73
CA PRO A 40 7.77 -2.95 -7.33
C PRO A 40 6.62 -2.74 -8.33
N GLY A 41 6.85 -2.90 -9.62
CA GLY A 41 5.82 -2.59 -10.62
C GLY A 41 5.52 -1.09 -10.68
N ASP A 42 4.24 -0.74 -10.81
CA ASP A 42 3.82 0.66 -10.92
C ASP A 42 3.73 1.30 -9.52
N VAL A 43 4.82 1.93 -9.12
CA VAL A 43 5.00 2.56 -7.81
C VAL A 43 5.54 3.98 -8.00
N GLU A 44 4.97 4.94 -7.27
CA GLU A 44 5.40 6.34 -7.29
C GLU A 44 5.68 6.83 -5.87
N PRO A 45 6.78 7.54 -5.63
CA PRO A 45 6.98 8.21 -4.35
C PRO A 45 5.97 9.36 -4.20
N VAL A 46 5.41 9.49 -3.01
CA VAL A 46 4.43 10.54 -2.71
C VAL A 46 4.85 11.44 -1.54
N GLY A 47 6.14 11.43 -1.23
CA GLY A 47 6.71 12.32 -0.20
C GLY A 47 6.77 11.68 1.19
N LYS A 48 7.66 12.22 2.00
CA LYS A 48 7.87 11.82 3.41
C LYS A 48 8.17 10.33 3.59
N GLY A 49 8.86 9.74 2.61
CA GLY A 49 9.22 8.32 2.67
C GLY A 49 8.10 7.37 2.35
N VAL A 50 6.97 7.87 1.88
CA VAL A 50 5.82 7.05 1.49
C VAL A 50 5.81 6.86 -0.03
N SER A 51 5.46 5.65 -0.46
CA SER A 51 5.26 5.33 -1.87
C SER A 51 3.85 4.79 -2.09
N GLU A 52 3.36 4.98 -3.32
CA GLU A 52 2.02 4.59 -3.72
C GLU A 52 2.12 3.45 -4.72
N VAL A 53 1.42 2.35 -4.46
CA VAL A 53 1.24 1.25 -5.41
C VAL A 53 -0.08 1.46 -6.12
N ARG A 54 -0.04 1.50 -7.44
CA ARG A 54 -1.24 1.68 -8.27
C ARG A 54 -1.74 0.32 -8.76
N ILE A 55 -3.02 0.07 -8.51
CA ILE A 55 -3.69 -1.15 -8.96
C ILE A 55 -4.65 -0.76 -10.08
N HIS A 56 -4.32 -1.13 -11.31
CA HIS A 56 -5.11 -0.79 -12.49
C HIS A 56 -6.32 -1.71 -12.63
N HIS A 57 -7.29 -1.49 -11.75
CA HIS A 57 -8.52 -2.28 -11.69
C HIS A 57 -9.62 -1.46 -11.01
N GLY A 58 -10.84 -1.52 -11.54
CA GLY A 58 -11.99 -0.83 -10.96
C GLY A 58 -11.76 0.66 -10.80
N PRO A 59 -12.02 1.23 -9.62
CA PRO A 59 -11.91 2.67 -9.40
C PRO A 59 -10.45 3.17 -9.26
N GLY A 60 -9.47 2.33 -9.55
CA GLY A 60 -8.06 2.67 -9.43
C GLY A 60 -7.59 2.59 -7.99
N TYR A 61 -7.55 1.39 -7.44
CA TYR A 61 -7.11 1.17 -6.06
C TYR A 61 -5.67 1.57 -5.85
N ARG A 62 -5.36 2.10 -4.67
CA ARG A 62 -4.04 2.57 -4.27
C ARG A 62 -3.68 2.01 -2.91
N ILE A 63 -2.42 1.58 -2.77
CA ILE A 63 -1.87 1.12 -1.48
C ILE A 63 -0.67 1.99 -1.18
N TYR A 64 -0.58 2.49 0.04
CA TYR A 64 0.51 3.36 0.48
C TYR A 64 1.39 2.63 1.46
N PHE A 65 2.70 2.64 1.22
CA PHE A 65 3.64 1.94 2.08
C PHE A 65 4.88 2.77 2.35
N ALA A 66 5.58 2.42 3.42
CA ALA A 66 6.91 2.93 3.72
C ALA A 66 7.84 1.75 3.91
N LYS A 67 9.08 1.89 3.48
CA LYS A 67 10.10 0.88 3.69
C LYS A 67 10.97 1.29 4.87
N ARG A 68 11.14 0.38 5.83
CA ARG A 68 11.99 0.57 6.99
C ARG A 68 12.91 -0.64 7.12
N ARG A 69 14.18 -0.48 6.70
CA ARG A 69 15.17 -1.58 6.65
C ARG A 69 14.66 -2.74 5.81
N LYS A 70 14.38 -3.89 6.43
CA LYS A 70 13.89 -5.11 5.76
C LYS A 70 12.39 -5.29 5.90
N THR A 71 11.67 -4.23 6.24
CA THR A 71 10.23 -4.28 6.47
C THR A 71 9.53 -3.30 5.55
N LEU A 72 8.45 -3.76 4.90
CA LEU A 72 7.49 -2.91 4.22
C LEU A 72 6.31 -2.74 5.17
N VAL A 73 5.95 -1.50 5.45
CA VAL A 73 4.78 -1.21 6.27
C VAL A 73 3.68 -0.68 5.38
N LEU A 74 2.59 -1.44 5.27
CA LEU A 74 1.40 -1.02 4.54
C LEU A 74 0.63 -0.05 5.43
N LEU A 75 0.59 1.21 5.02
CA LEU A 75 0.12 2.31 5.87
C LEU A 75 -1.37 2.58 5.72
N ALA A 76 -1.83 2.65 4.49
CA ALA A 76 -3.21 3.02 4.18
C ALA A 76 -3.57 2.51 2.79
N GLY A 77 -4.84 2.51 2.48
CA GLY A 77 -5.34 2.15 1.17
C GLY A 77 -6.55 2.99 0.82
N GLY A 78 -6.83 3.08 -0.46
CA GLY A 78 -7.97 3.81 -0.97
C GLY A 78 -8.09 3.61 -2.46
N ASP A 79 -8.68 4.58 -3.13
CA ASP A 79 -8.78 4.57 -4.58
C ASP A 79 -8.45 5.95 -5.14
N LYS A 80 -8.59 6.11 -6.44
CA LYS A 80 -8.25 7.37 -7.11
C LYS A 80 -9.07 8.55 -6.55
N SER A 81 -10.32 8.32 -6.15
CA SER A 81 -11.21 9.38 -5.68
C SER A 81 -10.81 9.93 -4.30
N THR A 82 -10.08 9.16 -3.50
CA THR A 82 -9.67 9.56 -2.15
C THR A 82 -8.15 9.77 -2.03
N GLN A 83 -7.45 9.82 -3.15
CA GLN A 83 -5.99 9.81 -3.22
C GLN A 83 -5.33 10.86 -2.33
N GLN A 84 -5.73 12.12 -2.44
CA GLN A 84 -5.06 13.19 -1.69
C GLN A 84 -5.18 13.02 -0.18
N ARG A 85 -6.38 12.67 0.29
CA ARG A 85 -6.63 12.41 1.70
C ARG A 85 -5.81 11.22 2.20
N ASP A 86 -5.76 10.15 1.40
CA ASP A 86 -5.07 8.92 1.79
C ASP A 86 -3.56 9.10 1.82
N ILE A 87 -3.00 9.91 0.90
CA ILE A 87 -1.57 10.25 0.93
C ILE A 87 -1.22 10.97 2.23
N ARG A 88 -2.01 11.97 2.62
CA ARG A 88 -1.77 12.71 3.87
C ARG A 88 -1.84 11.78 5.09
N ARG A 89 -2.84 10.90 5.11
CA ARG A 89 -2.99 9.95 6.20
C ARG A 89 -1.80 8.98 6.28
N ALA A 90 -1.36 8.49 5.12
CA ALA A 90 -0.20 7.59 5.05
C ALA A 90 1.07 8.29 5.54
N GLN A 91 1.27 9.55 5.16
CA GLN A 91 2.42 10.33 5.62
C GLN A 91 2.40 10.52 7.14
N GLU A 92 1.24 10.80 7.72
CA GLU A 92 1.08 10.92 9.18
C GLU A 92 1.43 9.60 9.87
N LEU A 93 0.91 8.48 9.34
CA LEU A 93 1.19 7.16 9.91
C LEU A 93 2.67 6.79 9.79
N ALA A 94 3.32 7.18 8.69
CA ALA A 94 4.75 6.93 8.51
C ALA A 94 5.59 7.65 9.56
N GLU A 95 5.19 8.84 9.99
CA GLU A 95 5.89 9.59 11.03
C GLU A 95 5.83 8.89 12.39
N GLU A 96 4.84 8.05 12.61
CA GLU A 96 4.66 7.31 13.87
C GLU A 96 5.49 6.02 13.93
N LEU A 97 6.17 5.64 12.87
CA LEU A 97 6.97 4.41 12.82
C LEU A 97 8.27 4.47 13.61
#